data_6c640ddc8c2e6d8379b5d6fba8f5bdbb
#
_entry.id   6c640ddc8c2e6d8379b5d6fba8f5bdbb
#
_cell.length_a   1.000
_cell.length_b   1.000
_cell.length_c   1.000
_cell.angle_alpha   90.00
_cell.angle_beta   90.00
_cell.angle_gamma   90.00
#
_symmetry.space_group_name_H-M   'P 1'
#
loop_
_entity.id
_entity.type
_entity.pdbx_description
1 polymer ?
#
loop_
_entity_poly.entity_id
_entity_poly.type
_entity_poly.pdbx_seq_one_letter_code
_entity_poly.pdbx_strand_id
1 'polypeptide(L)'
;MLDLKKKLQDEITALEYEMHVELPKEILKARAHGDLSENAEYHAAKERQGFVNARLNQLKKRLADISMIDFTKIPHDRVGSW
;
A
#
# COMPACT_ATOMS: atom_id res chain seq x y z
N MET A 1 -2.31 15.39 14.32
CA MET A 1 -2.49 15.34 12.86
C MET A 1 -1.22 14.94 12.13
N LEU A 2 -0.13 15.64 12.44
CA LEU A 2 1.15 15.28 11.81
C LEU A 2 1.54 13.85 12.13
N ASP A 3 1.31 13.41 13.36
CA ASP A 3 1.66 12.06 13.76
C ASP A 3 0.85 11.02 12.97
N LEU A 4 -0.42 11.30 12.77
CA LEU A 4 -1.26 10.37 12.02
C LEU A 4 -0.81 10.26 10.57
N LYS A 5 -0.53 11.39 9.97
CA LYS A 5 -0.06 11.42 8.60
C LYS A 5 1.25 10.64 8.44
N LYS A 6 2.17 10.89 9.37
CA LYS A 6 3.44 10.19 9.34
C LYS A 6 3.27 8.69 9.52
N LYS A 7 2.40 8.30 10.43
CA LYS A 7 2.13 6.88 10.64
C LYS A 7 1.59 6.22 9.39
N LEU A 8 0.67 6.91 8.71
CA LEU A 8 0.11 6.38 7.47
C LEU A 8 1.19 6.25 6.41
N GLN A 9 2.05 7.27 6.29
CA GLN A 9 3.13 7.24 5.33
C GLN A 9 4.11 6.11 5.63
N ASP A 10 4.45 5.92 6.89
CA ASP A 10 5.36 4.86 7.29
C ASP A 10 4.77 3.49 6.96
N GLU A 11 3.50 3.31 7.25
CA GLU A 11 2.84 2.05 6.96
C GLU A 11 2.77 1.80 5.46
N ILE A 12 2.44 2.84 4.69
CA ILE A 12 2.40 2.74 3.25
C ILE A 12 3.78 2.33 2.71
N THR A 13 4.83 2.98 3.20
CA THR A 13 6.18 2.68 2.75
C THR A 13 6.54 1.24 3.04
N ALA A 14 6.20 0.75 4.24
CA ALA A 14 6.50 -0.62 4.61
C ALA A 14 5.76 -1.62 3.73
N LEU A 15 4.48 -1.35 3.46
CA LEU A 15 3.70 -2.24 2.62
C LEU A 15 4.13 -2.20 1.17
N GLU A 16 4.54 -1.03 0.70
CA GLU A 16 5.05 -0.91 -0.67
C GLU A 16 6.34 -1.68 -0.83
N TYR A 17 7.19 -1.63 0.17
CA TYR A 17 8.42 -2.42 0.14
C TYR A 17 8.09 -3.92 0.06
N GLU A 18 7.17 -4.36 0.90
CA GLU A 18 6.75 -5.76 0.87
C GLU A 18 6.21 -6.13 -0.50
N MET A 19 5.37 -5.27 -1.07
CA MET A 19 4.75 -5.56 -2.36
C MET A 19 5.75 -5.59 -3.50
N HIS A 20 6.72 -4.67 -3.50
CA HIS A 20 7.63 -4.54 -4.63
C HIS A 20 8.92 -5.32 -4.48
N VAL A 21 9.29 -5.71 -3.27
CA VAL A 21 10.54 -6.40 -3.02
C VAL A 21 10.32 -7.79 -2.44
N GLU A 22 9.61 -7.85 -1.31
CA GLU A 22 9.48 -9.11 -0.58
C GLU A 22 8.56 -10.11 -1.27
N LEU A 23 7.37 -9.66 -1.67
CA LEU A 23 6.42 -10.56 -2.30
C LEU A 23 6.91 -11.13 -3.62
N PRO A 24 7.52 -10.32 -4.51
CA PRO A 24 8.08 -10.90 -5.73
C PRO A 24 9.12 -11.95 -5.46
N LYS A 25 9.95 -11.77 -4.44
CA LYS A 25 10.92 -12.77 -4.04
C LYS A 25 10.26 -14.05 -3.57
N GLU A 26 9.23 -13.91 -2.75
CA GLU A 26 8.51 -15.05 -2.22
C GLU A 26 7.82 -15.83 -3.34
N ILE A 27 7.21 -15.11 -4.26
CA ILE A 27 6.53 -15.76 -5.38
C ILE A 27 7.54 -16.48 -6.25
N LEU A 28 8.65 -15.85 -6.54
CA LEU A 28 9.70 -16.46 -7.35
C LEU A 28 10.25 -17.73 -6.67
N LYS A 29 10.46 -17.64 -5.38
CA LYS A 29 10.95 -18.77 -4.60
C LYS A 29 9.94 -19.91 -4.61
N ALA A 30 8.66 -19.58 -4.45
CA ALA A 30 7.62 -20.59 -4.46
C ALA A 30 7.50 -21.26 -5.83
N ARG A 31 7.66 -20.49 -6.89
CA ARG A 31 7.58 -21.04 -8.25
C ARG A 31 8.69 -22.02 -8.52
N ALA A 32 9.82 -21.86 -7.86
CA ALA A 32 10.94 -22.78 -8.02
C ALA A 32 10.62 -24.18 -7.52
N HIS A 33 9.58 -24.31 -6.70
CA HIS A 33 9.18 -25.63 -6.20
C HIS A 33 8.39 -26.42 -7.23
N GLY A 34 7.98 -25.81 -8.33
CA GLY A 34 7.41 -26.55 -9.45
C GLY A 34 5.92 -26.40 -9.58
N ASP A 35 5.17 -27.33 -9.03
CA ASP A 35 3.74 -27.42 -9.25
C ASP A 35 3.00 -26.27 -8.59
N LEU A 36 2.59 -25.32 -9.41
CA LEU A 36 1.92 -24.12 -8.90
C LEU A 36 0.50 -24.37 -8.40
N SER A 37 -0.18 -25.32 -9.00
CA SER A 37 -1.57 -25.56 -8.66
C SER A 37 -1.74 -26.13 -7.27
N GLU A 38 -0.73 -26.84 -6.75
CA GLU A 38 -0.78 -27.40 -5.41
C GLU A 38 0.27 -26.81 -4.49
N ASN A 39 0.86 -25.71 -4.92
CA ASN A 39 1.93 -25.07 -4.15
C ASN A 39 1.34 -24.13 -3.12
N ALA A 40 1.29 -24.57 -1.87
CA ALA A 40 0.71 -23.79 -0.78
C ALA A 40 1.47 -22.49 -0.56
N GLU A 41 2.78 -22.52 -0.72
CA GLU A 41 3.59 -21.31 -0.55
C GLU A 41 3.28 -20.28 -1.62
N TYR A 42 3.09 -20.74 -2.85
CA TYR A 42 2.74 -19.84 -3.93
C TYR A 42 1.38 -19.20 -3.68
N HIS A 43 0.41 -20.01 -3.30
CA HIS A 43 -0.94 -19.51 -3.04
C HIS A 43 -0.96 -18.54 -1.87
N ALA A 44 -0.20 -18.84 -0.82
CA ALA A 44 -0.12 -17.95 0.32
C ALA A 44 0.49 -16.60 -0.07
N ALA A 45 1.52 -16.62 -0.90
CA ALA A 45 2.16 -15.38 -1.35
C ALA A 45 1.19 -14.54 -2.19
N LYS A 46 0.43 -15.20 -3.07
CA LYS A 46 -0.54 -14.51 -3.90
C LYS A 46 -1.65 -13.91 -3.05
N GLU A 47 -2.09 -14.64 -2.06
CA GLU A 47 -3.11 -14.17 -1.15
C GLU A 47 -2.62 -12.96 -0.37
N ARG A 48 -1.40 -13.03 0.12
CA ARG A 48 -0.80 -11.91 0.84
C ARG A 48 -0.67 -10.70 -0.08
N GLN A 49 -0.32 -10.93 -1.34
CA GLN A 49 -0.22 -9.86 -2.31
C GLN A 49 -1.55 -9.11 -2.47
N GLY A 50 -2.64 -9.87 -2.56
CA GLY A 50 -3.96 -9.26 -2.65
C GLY A 50 -4.30 -8.45 -1.41
N PHE A 51 -3.99 -9.00 -0.24
CA PHE A 51 -4.25 -8.32 1.02
C PHE A 51 -3.45 -7.02 1.12
N VAL A 52 -2.16 -7.08 0.80
CA VAL A 52 -1.30 -5.92 0.88
C VAL A 52 -1.76 -4.84 -0.10
N ASN A 53 -2.15 -5.27 -1.29
CA ASN A 53 -2.62 -4.33 -2.30
C ASN A 53 -3.89 -3.60 -1.82
N ALA A 54 -4.82 -4.35 -1.26
CA ALA A 54 -6.06 -3.74 -0.75
C ALA A 54 -5.75 -2.78 0.40
N ARG A 55 -4.86 -3.18 1.29
CA ARG A 55 -4.49 -2.34 2.43
C ARG A 55 -3.80 -1.07 1.96
N LEU A 56 -2.91 -1.19 0.98
CA LEU A 56 -2.23 -0.04 0.42
C LEU A 56 -3.23 0.96 -0.15
N ASN A 57 -4.20 0.46 -0.91
CA ASN A 57 -5.20 1.34 -1.50
C ASN A 57 -5.99 2.06 -0.43
N GLN A 58 -6.35 1.35 0.64
CA GLN A 58 -7.04 1.96 1.77
C GLN A 58 -6.22 3.06 2.42
N LEU A 59 -4.96 2.77 2.67
CA LEU A 59 -4.10 3.72 3.35
C LEU A 59 -3.83 4.94 2.48
N LYS A 60 -3.61 4.72 1.19
CA LYS A 60 -3.38 5.82 0.28
C LYS A 60 -4.59 6.73 0.18
N LYS A 61 -5.78 6.12 0.14
CA LYS A 61 -6.99 6.90 0.12
C LYS A 61 -7.15 7.71 1.39
N ARG A 62 -6.87 7.09 2.52
CA ARG A 62 -6.97 7.77 3.80
C ARG A 62 -6.00 8.93 3.89
N LEU A 63 -4.77 8.71 3.42
CA LEU A 63 -3.78 9.77 3.41
C LEU A 63 -4.20 10.92 2.51
N ALA A 64 -4.78 10.59 1.36
CA ALA A 64 -5.27 11.62 0.45
C ALA A 64 -6.40 12.41 1.09
N ASP A 65 -7.31 11.73 1.80
CA ASP A 65 -8.40 12.41 2.48
C ASP A 65 -7.88 13.37 3.53
N ILE A 66 -6.90 12.94 4.30
CA ILE A 66 -6.30 13.79 5.33
C ILE A 66 -5.60 14.98 4.70
N SER A 67 -4.90 14.74 3.61
CA SER A 67 -4.22 15.82 2.90
C SER A 67 -5.20 16.83 2.33
N MET A 68 -6.34 16.35 1.87
CA MET A 68 -7.38 17.25 1.37
C MET A 68 -7.95 18.12 2.47
N ILE A 69 -8.13 17.55 3.64
CA ILE A 69 -8.62 18.32 4.78
C ILE A 69 -7.65 19.44 5.10
N ASP A 70 -6.36 19.13 5.13
CA ASP A 70 -5.33 20.14 5.36
C ASP A 70 -5.37 21.20 4.29
N PHE A 71 -5.56 20.78 3.06
CA PHE A 71 -5.60 21.69 1.95
C PHE A 71 -6.78 22.66 2.04
N THR A 72 -7.94 22.13 2.41
CA THR A 72 -9.13 22.98 2.52
C THR A 72 -9.05 23.96 3.67
N LYS A 73 -8.17 23.72 4.61
CA LYS A 73 -7.96 24.66 5.70
C LYS A 73 -7.19 25.89 5.27
N ILE A 74 -6.44 25.80 4.19
CA ILE A 74 -5.68 26.93 3.66
C ILE A 74 -6.65 27.91 3.05
N PRO A 75 -6.71 29.13 3.53
CA PRO A 75 -7.62 30.12 2.98
C PRO A 75 -7.24 30.49 1.59
N HIS A 76 -7.67 30.54 0.81
CA HIS A 76 -7.27 30.73 -0.41
C HIS A 76 -7.73 30.49 -1.35
N ASP A 77 -7.81 30.31 -1.39
CA ASP A 77 -7.99 30.05 -2.03
C ASP A 77 -7.85 30.07 -2.88
N ARG A 78 -7.52 30.31 -3.28
CA ARG A 78 -7.23 30.38 -4.13
C ARG A 78 -7.33 29.70 -4.88
N VAL A 79 -7.37 29.21 -4.75
CA VAL A 79 -7.29 28.59 -5.42
C VAL A 79 -8.02 28.39 -6.19
N GLY A 80 -8.48 28.21 -5.98
CA GLY A 80 -9.18 27.79 -6.80
C GLY A 80 -9.28 28.54 -7.78
N SER A 81 -8.92 29.15 -7.78
CA SER A 81 -9.02 29.80 -8.73
C SER A 81 -8.57 29.21 -9.75
N TRP A 82 -8.51 28.82 -10.07
CA TRP A 82 -8.11 28.33 -11.07
C TRP A 82 -8.87 27.85 -11.61
#